data_e94ff6f9e71cfef5021b4e70ce33033a
#
_entry.id   e94ff6f9e71cfef5021b4e70ce33033a
#
_cell.length_a   1.000
_cell.length_b   1.000
_cell.length_c   1.000
_cell.angle_alpha   90.00
_cell.angle_beta   90.00
_cell.angle_gamma   90.00
#
_symmetry.space_group_name_H-M   'P 1'
#
loop_
_entity.id
_entity.type
_entity.pdbx_description
1 polymer ?
#
loop_
_entity_poly.entity_id
_entity_poly.type
_entity_poly.pdbx_seq_one_letter_code
_entity_poly.pdbx_strand_id
1 'polypeptide(L)'
;MKIKQIAKISGGQDGAIINDQLFRFDTRGNCSVYDLSDIEANTVKELEPIGSFVLDKAELIVPHSNSVCWGTEFYSPNDEYPLLYSNIYNNYAKADDKLIGVCCVYRVERTENDFKTTLVQLIEIAFTDDPSLWKAYPDRDGVRPYGNFVIDRKSACYYAFVMRNEALGTRYFKFKIPTLSEGELDKAYGVKRVVLTPDDICDSFDCPYHRYVQGAIAHGNRIYSTEGFHNDKINRPAIRIIDLDKRKEDRYIDLLEIGYLCEPEMIDFHNGTCYYSDAGGNLYSIEF
;
A
#
# COMPACT_ATOMS: atom_id res chain seq x y z
N MET A 1 4.17 -19.21 14.45
CA MET A 1 3.78 -18.71 13.11
C MET A 1 4.06 -19.82 12.09
N LYS A 2 3.14 -20.03 11.17
CA LYS A 2 3.34 -20.91 10.02
C LYS A 2 3.13 -20.10 8.75
N ILE A 3 4.04 -20.23 7.80
CA ILE A 3 3.90 -19.69 6.45
C ILE A 3 3.84 -20.86 5.48
N LYS A 4 2.86 -20.86 4.61
CA LYS A 4 2.64 -21.92 3.64
C LYS A 4 2.38 -21.33 2.27
N GLN A 5 3.15 -21.76 1.29
CA GLN A 5 2.86 -21.42 -0.11
C GLN A 5 1.57 -22.12 -0.54
N ILE A 6 0.66 -21.35 -1.11
CA ILE A 6 -0.67 -21.81 -1.53
C ILE A 6 -0.89 -21.64 -3.03
N ALA A 7 -0.21 -20.67 -3.66
CA ALA A 7 -0.31 -20.47 -5.09
C ALA A 7 0.95 -19.81 -5.66
N LYS A 8 0.98 -19.71 -6.99
CA LYS A 8 1.85 -18.83 -7.77
C LYS A 8 1.00 -17.90 -8.60
N ILE A 9 1.41 -16.64 -8.64
CA ILE A 9 0.84 -15.54 -9.42
C ILE A 9 1.96 -14.82 -10.17
N SER A 10 1.68 -13.76 -10.92
CA SER A 10 2.74 -12.91 -11.46
C SER A 10 3.53 -12.23 -10.33
N GLY A 11 4.82 -12.03 -10.57
CA GLY A 11 5.64 -11.17 -9.74
C GLY A 11 5.14 -9.71 -9.78
N GLY A 12 5.43 -8.94 -8.74
CA GLY A 12 4.97 -7.56 -8.68
C GLY A 12 5.30 -6.89 -7.36
N GLN A 13 4.65 -5.76 -7.12
CA GLN A 13 4.72 -4.95 -5.91
C GLN A 13 3.58 -5.32 -4.94
N ASP A 14 2.98 -4.35 -4.27
CA ASP A 14 1.85 -4.58 -3.37
C ASP A 14 0.58 -4.98 -4.14
N GLY A 15 -0.44 -5.37 -3.41
CA GLY A 15 -1.75 -5.74 -3.91
C GLY A 15 -2.79 -5.69 -2.80
N ALA A 16 -4.05 -5.77 -3.19
CA ALA A 16 -5.16 -5.72 -2.25
C ALA A 16 -6.24 -6.74 -2.60
N ILE A 17 -6.85 -7.33 -1.59
CA ILE A 17 -7.87 -8.37 -1.76
C ILE A 17 -9.24 -7.80 -1.44
N ILE A 18 -10.21 -8.08 -2.30
CA ILE A 18 -11.64 -7.79 -2.08
C ILE A 18 -12.50 -8.77 -2.89
N ASN A 19 -13.66 -9.16 -2.37
CA ASN A 19 -14.64 -10.02 -3.06
C ASN A 19 -14.00 -11.31 -3.64
N ASP A 20 -13.19 -12.00 -2.84
CA ASP A 20 -12.39 -13.18 -3.25
C ASP A 20 -11.42 -12.93 -4.40
N GLN A 21 -11.07 -11.67 -4.69
CA GLN A 21 -10.17 -11.31 -5.77
C GLN A 21 -8.94 -10.58 -5.25
N LEU A 22 -7.78 -11.02 -5.72
CA LEU A 22 -6.49 -10.36 -5.49
C LEU A 22 -6.15 -9.47 -6.70
N PHE A 23 -5.99 -8.19 -6.44
CA PHE A 23 -5.49 -7.19 -7.38
C PHE A 23 -4.00 -6.99 -7.12
N ARG A 24 -3.15 -7.52 -8.01
CA ARG A 24 -1.69 -7.49 -7.88
C ARG A 24 -1.08 -6.49 -8.84
N PHE A 25 -0.30 -5.55 -8.33
CA PHE A 25 0.28 -4.45 -9.11
C PHE A 25 1.77 -4.65 -9.40
N ASP A 26 2.25 -4.05 -10.47
CA ASP A 26 3.66 -3.89 -10.76
C ASP A 26 4.14 -2.42 -10.55
N THR A 27 5.42 -2.17 -10.77
CA THR A 27 6.04 -0.83 -10.63
C THR A 27 5.56 0.20 -11.64
N ARG A 28 4.77 -0.20 -12.64
CA ARG A 28 4.24 0.66 -13.71
C ARG A 28 2.74 0.87 -13.61
N GLY A 29 2.11 0.30 -12.59
CA GLY A 29 0.66 0.36 -12.40
C GLY A 29 -0.13 -0.62 -13.25
N ASN A 30 0.51 -1.62 -13.87
CA ASN A 30 -0.22 -2.74 -14.42
C ASN A 30 -0.75 -3.59 -13.28
N CYS A 31 -1.99 -4.01 -13.38
CA CYS A 31 -2.65 -4.88 -12.43
C CYS A 31 -3.09 -6.18 -13.09
N SER A 32 -2.79 -7.30 -12.43
CA SER A 32 -3.38 -8.60 -12.74
C SER A 32 -4.35 -8.97 -11.62
N VAL A 33 -5.53 -9.44 -11.98
CA VAL A 33 -6.60 -9.80 -11.03
C VAL A 33 -6.74 -11.33 -11.00
N TYR A 34 -6.68 -11.91 -9.81
CA TYR A 34 -6.75 -13.36 -9.59
C TYR A 34 -7.96 -13.71 -8.74
N ASP A 35 -8.64 -14.81 -9.07
CA ASP A 35 -9.69 -15.39 -8.26
C ASP A 35 -9.08 -16.29 -7.17
N LEU A 36 -9.41 -16.00 -5.92
CA LEU A 36 -8.95 -16.75 -4.75
C LEU A 36 -10.00 -17.73 -4.20
N SER A 37 -11.19 -17.79 -4.79
CA SER A 37 -12.30 -18.60 -4.28
C SER A 37 -12.01 -20.09 -4.22
N ASP A 38 -11.17 -20.59 -5.16
CA ASP A 38 -10.83 -22.00 -5.30
C ASP A 38 -9.44 -22.35 -4.75
N ILE A 39 -8.85 -21.51 -3.90
CA ILE A 39 -7.55 -21.83 -3.30
C ILE A 39 -7.69 -22.90 -2.23
N GLU A 40 -7.17 -24.08 -2.53
CA GLU A 40 -7.08 -25.19 -1.59
C GLU A 40 -5.83 -25.06 -0.70
N ALA A 41 -6.00 -25.18 0.60
CA ALA A 41 -4.93 -25.04 1.57
C ALA A 41 -3.76 -26.06 1.43
N ASN A 42 -3.88 -27.07 0.59
CA ASN A 42 -2.90 -28.18 0.51
C ASN A 42 -2.24 -28.36 -0.86
N THR A 43 -2.56 -27.56 -1.85
CA THR A 43 -2.01 -27.67 -3.21
C THR A 43 -1.49 -26.31 -3.67
N VAL A 44 -0.22 -26.24 -4.10
CA VAL A 44 0.31 -25.04 -4.75
C VAL A 44 -0.20 -25.02 -6.19
N LYS A 45 -1.10 -24.09 -6.48
CA LYS A 45 -1.71 -23.92 -7.80
C LYS A 45 -1.08 -22.71 -8.51
N GLU A 46 -0.78 -22.83 -9.78
CA GLU A 46 -0.50 -21.65 -10.61
C GLU A 46 -1.83 -21.04 -11.00
N LEU A 47 -2.01 -19.76 -10.65
CA LEU A 47 -3.25 -19.02 -10.93
C LEU A 47 -3.05 -18.21 -12.19
N GLU A 48 -3.99 -18.36 -13.13
CA GLU A 48 -4.11 -17.47 -14.27
C GLU A 48 -4.95 -16.24 -13.88
N PRO A 49 -4.59 -15.04 -14.34
CA PRO A 49 -5.39 -13.88 -14.08
C PRO A 49 -6.76 -13.97 -14.78
N ILE A 50 -7.80 -13.61 -14.07
CA ILE A 50 -9.18 -13.50 -14.60
C ILE A 50 -9.42 -12.19 -15.35
N GLY A 51 -8.45 -11.28 -15.32
CA GLY A 51 -8.46 -10.00 -16.02
C GLY A 51 -7.26 -9.15 -15.62
N SER A 52 -7.10 -8.03 -16.29
CA SER A 52 -6.01 -7.10 -16.08
C SER A 52 -6.43 -5.66 -16.41
N PHE A 53 -5.64 -4.70 -15.98
CA PHE A 53 -5.79 -3.29 -16.38
C PHE A 53 -4.50 -2.53 -16.10
N VAL A 54 -4.44 -1.31 -16.59
CA VAL A 54 -3.42 -0.32 -16.22
C VAL A 54 -4.12 0.80 -15.46
N LEU A 55 -3.51 1.28 -14.38
CA LEU A 55 -4.00 2.43 -13.64
C LEU A 55 -4.14 3.63 -14.59
N ASP A 56 -5.29 4.31 -14.54
CA ASP A 56 -5.53 5.50 -15.35
C ASP A 56 -4.42 6.53 -15.11
N LYS A 57 -3.91 7.11 -16.19
CA LYS A 57 -2.78 8.07 -16.23
C LYS A 57 -1.45 7.53 -15.69
N ALA A 58 -1.24 6.21 -15.68
CA ALA A 58 -0.01 5.60 -15.23
C ALA A 58 1.24 6.14 -15.95
N GLU A 59 1.13 6.48 -17.22
CA GLU A 59 2.22 7.06 -18.04
C GLU A 59 2.66 8.46 -17.56
N LEU A 60 1.74 9.23 -16.96
CA LEU A 60 2.01 10.54 -16.38
C LEU A 60 2.49 10.44 -14.94
N ILE A 61 1.86 9.55 -14.19
CA ILE A 61 2.05 9.41 -12.74
C ILE A 61 3.27 8.55 -12.44
N VAL A 62 3.55 7.52 -13.25
CA VAL A 62 4.58 6.50 -13.02
C VAL A 62 4.44 5.92 -11.60
N PRO A 63 3.34 5.24 -11.30
CA PRO A 63 3.08 4.69 -9.98
C PRO A 63 4.09 3.59 -9.68
N HIS A 64 4.48 3.46 -8.42
CA HIS A 64 5.27 2.32 -7.96
C HIS A 64 4.40 1.26 -7.28
N SER A 65 3.26 1.67 -6.76
CA SER A 65 2.23 0.81 -6.15
C SER A 65 2.76 -0.13 -5.06
N ASN A 66 3.65 0.36 -4.20
CA ASN A 66 4.15 -0.39 -3.04
C ASN A 66 3.33 -0.12 -1.77
N SER A 67 2.14 0.43 -1.91
CA SER A 67 1.12 0.58 -0.87
C SER A 67 -0.23 0.71 -1.56
N VAL A 68 -1.03 -0.33 -1.50
CA VAL A 68 -2.33 -0.40 -2.17
C VAL A 68 -3.38 -0.87 -1.18
N CYS A 69 -4.49 -0.14 -1.08
CA CYS A 69 -5.58 -0.48 -0.16
C CYS A 69 -6.94 -0.21 -0.79
N TRP A 70 -7.92 -1.02 -0.46
CA TRP A 70 -9.31 -0.70 -0.68
C TRP A 70 -9.83 0.22 0.43
N GLY A 71 -10.61 1.24 0.04
CA GLY A 71 -11.30 2.13 0.96
C GLY A 71 -12.66 1.59 1.40
N THR A 72 -13.48 2.51 1.91
CA THR A 72 -14.86 2.24 2.34
C THR A 72 -15.90 2.97 1.50
N GLU A 73 -15.50 4.01 0.79
CA GLU A 73 -16.37 4.81 -0.07
C GLU A 73 -16.44 4.21 -1.48
N PHE A 74 -17.63 4.26 -2.08
CA PHE A 74 -17.85 3.88 -3.47
C PHE A 74 -18.01 5.15 -4.31
N TYR A 75 -17.47 5.17 -5.52
CA TYR A 75 -17.69 6.30 -6.43
C TYR A 75 -19.16 6.45 -6.82
N SER A 76 -19.84 5.32 -7.01
CA SER A 76 -21.25 5.24 -7.26
C SER A 76 -21.89 4.13 -6.40
N PRO A 77 -23.16 4.29 -5.96
CA PRO A 77 -23.84 3.24 -5.18
C PRO A 77 -23.98 1.90 -5.91
N ASN A 78 -23.82 1.88 -7.22
CA ASN A 78 -23.91 0.67 -8.03
C ASN A 78 -22.55 0.05 -8.37
N ASP A 79 -21.45 0.61 -7.88
CA ASP A 79 -20.12 0.06 -8.14
C ASP A 79 -19.92 -1.26 -7.38
N GLU A 80 -19.28 -2.21 -8.02
CA GLU A 80 -18.93 -3.51 -7.42
C GLU A 80 -17.80 -3.35 -6.37
N TYR A 81 -16.90 -2.39 -6.59
CA TYR A 81 -15.73 -2.17 -5.77
C TYR A 81 -15.76 -0.79 -5.10
N PRO A 82 -15.31 -0.69 -3.83
CA PRO A 82 -15.03 0.61 -3.24
C PRO A 82 -13.85 1.27 -3.96
N LEU A 83 -13.53 2.51 -3.59
CA LEU A 83 -12.37 3.21 -4.12
C LEU A 83 -11.08 2.48 -3.76
N LEU A 84 -10.17 2.41 -4.74
CA LEU A 84 -8.83 1.88 -4.60
C LEU A 84 -7.86 3.03 -4.36
N TYR A 85 -7.02 2.90 -3.35
CA TYR A 85 -5.96 3.85 -3.01
C TYR A 85 -4.61 3.23 -3.36
N SER A 86 -3.79 3.95 -4.11
CA SER A 86 -2.45 3.51 -4.49
C SER A 86 -1.46 4.66 -4.32
N ASN A 87 -0.35 4.40 -3.65
CA ASN A 87 0.69 5.41 -3.51
C ASN A 87 1.42 5.64 -4.83
N ILE A 88 1.99 6.83 -4.92
CA ILE A 88 2.94 7.16 -5.98
C ILE A 88 4.32 7.26 -5.36
N TYR A 89 5.21 6.41 -5.84
CA TYR A 89 6.64 6.52 -5.61
C TYR A 89 7.34 6.69 -6.95
N ASN A 90 7.07 7.82 -7.60
CA ASN A 90 7.54 8.05 -8.96
C ASN A 90 8.98 8.62 -9.04
N ASN A 91 9.87 8.12 -8.20
CA ASN A 91 11.28 8.51 -8.18
C ASN A 91 11.96 8.38 -9.55
N TYR A 92 11.39 7.53 -10.39
CA TYR A 92 11.85 7.25 -11.75
C TYR A 92 11.24 8.17 -12.81
N ALA A 93 10.24 8.97 -12.45
CA ALA A 93 9.66 9.92 -13.40
C ALA A 93 10.70 10.96 -13.78
N LYS A 94 10.87 11.16 -15.08
CA LYS A 94 11.75 12.19 -15.65
C LYS A 94 11.12 13.59 -15.59
N ALA A 95 9.84 13.68 -15.22
CA ALA A 95 9.12 14.93 -15.15
C ALA A 95 9.56 15.77 -13.93
N ASP A 96 9.55 17.09 -14.09
CA ASP A 96 9.87 18.04 -13.03
C ASP A 96 8.87 17.97 -11.86
N ASP A 97 7.63 17.51 -12.13
CA ASP A 97 6.57 17.30 -11.14
C ASP A 97 6.53 15.86 -10.63
N LYS A 98 7.51 15.48 -9.85
CA LYS A 98 7.46 14.20 -9.18
C LYS A 98 6.43 14.24 -8.06
N LEU A 99 5.35 13.49 -8.21
CA LEU A 99 4.32 13.31 -7.20
C LEU A 99 4.82 12.37 -6.10
N ILE A 100 5.65 12.86 -5.18
CA ILE A 100 6.12 12.07 -4.03
C ILE A 100 5.28 12.40 -2.81
N GLY A 101 4.86 11.37 -2.06
CA GLY A 101 3.97 11.55 -0.92
C GLY A 101 2.52 11.80 -1.34
N VAL A 102 2.16 11.40 -2.56
CA VAL A 102 0.80 11.50 -3.08
C VAL A 102 0.20 10.11 -3.16
N CYS A 103 -1.03 9.98 -2.68
CA CYS A 103 -1.87 8.82 -2.89
C CYS A 103 -2.87 9.13 -4.00
N CYS A 104 -2.96 8.26 -4.97
CA CYS A 104 -3.98 8.28 -6.01
C CYS A 104 -5.19 7.48 -5.58
N VAL A 105 -6.37 8.02 -5.83
CA VAL A 105 -7.66 7.37 -5.58
C VAL A 105 -8.30 7.02 -6.90
N TYR A 106 -8.64 5.75 -7.07
CA TYR A 106 -9.19 5.22 -8.31
C TYR A 106 -10.57 4.61 -8.09
N ARG A 107 -11.46 4.84 -9.05
CA ARG A 107 -12.62 3.99 -9.29
C ARG A 107 -12.15 2.77 -10.08
N VAL A 108 -12.59 1.58 -9.69
CA VAL A 108 -12.37 0.33 -10.43
C VAL A 108 -13.72 -0.20 -10.88
N GLU A 109 -13.82 -0.51 -12.14
CA GLU A 109 -15.04 -1.02 -12.78
C GLU A 109 -14.73 -2.34 -13.49
N ARG A 110 -15.59 -3.35 -13.27
CA ARG A 110 -15.55 -4.57 -14.09
C ARG A 110 -16.22 -4.26 -15.43
N THR A 111 -15.60 -4.68 -16.51
CA THR A 111 -16.16 -4.68 -17.87
C THR A 111 -16.58 -6.09 -18.24
N GLU A 112 -17.10 -6.29 -19.44
CA GLU A 112 -17.53 -7.61 -19.91
C GLU A 112 -16.42 -8.67 -19.86
N ASN A 113 -15.20 -8.29 -20.23
CA ASN A 113 -14.06 -9.22 -20.36
C ASN A 113 -12.81 -8.83 -19.56
N ASP A 114 -12.83 -7.68 -18.84
CA ASP A 114 -11.64 -7.15 -18.18
C ASP A 114 -12.03 -6.14 -17.08
N PHE A 115 -11.12 -5.27 -16.71
CA PHE A 115 -11.32 -4.19 -15.73
C PHE A 115 -10.89 -2.85 -16.31
N LYS A 116 -11.42 -1.79 -15.73
CA LYS A 116 -11.09 -0.40 -16.08
C LYS A 116 -10.89 0.40 -14.80
N THR A 117 -9.96 1.34 -14.84
CA THR A 117 -9.79 2.33 -13.75
C THR A 117 -10.00 3.74 -14.26
N THR A 118 -10.39 4.61 -13.33
CA THR A 118 -10.48 6.05 -13.54
C THR A 118 -9.88 6.73 -12.30
N LEU A 119 -8.89 7.59 -12.49
CA LEU A 119 -8.38 8.45 -11.43
C LEU A 119 -9.48 9.43 -11.02
N VAL A 120 -9.79 9.51 -9.73
CA VAL A 120 -10.90 10.35 -9.24
C VAL A 120 -10.48 11.41 -8.22
N GLN A 121 -9.36 11.20 -7.51
CA GLN A 121 -8.82 12.17 -6.57
C GLN A 121 -7.32 11.94 -6.33
N LEU A 122 -6.61 12.97 -5.91
CA LEU A 122 -5.25 12.92 -5.37
C LEU A 122 -5.27 13.36 -3.91
N ILE A 123 -4.55 12.65 -3.04
CA ILE A 123 -4.35 13.03 -1.64
C ILE A 123 -2.86 13.28 -1.44
N GLU A 124 -2.50 14.51 -1.13
CA GLU A 124 -1.11 14.92 -0.89
C GLU A 124 -0.92 15.25 0.59
N ILE A 125 0.16 14.75 1.19
CA ILE A 125 0.59 15.17 2.51
C ILE A 125 1.74 16.16 2.31
N ALA A 126 1.46 17.44 2.53
CA ALA A 126 2.36 18.54 2.22
C ALA A 126 2.70 19.36 3.46
N PHE A 127 3.27 18.73 4.49
CA PHE A 127 3.76 19.49 5.63
C PHE A 127 5.15 19.06 6.03
N THR A 128 5.86 20.01 6.63
CA THR A 128 7.18 19.84 7.21
C THR A 128 7.19 20.52 8.56
N ASP A 129 6.91 19.78 9.63
CA ASP A 129 7.02 20.33 10.99
C ASP A 129 8.45 20.73 11.28
N ASP A 130 9.37 19.81 11.05
CA ASP A 130 10.80 19.99 11.18
C ASP A 130 11.48 19.13 10.13
N PRO A 131 12.12 19.71 9.12
CA PRO A 131 12.82 18.98 8.09
C PRO A 131 13.85 17.98 8.60
N SER A 132 14.45 18.23 9.77
CA SER A 132 15.41 17.33 10.39
C SER A 132 14.80 16.02 10.90
N LEU A 133 13.48 16.00 11.10
CA LEU A 133 12.75 14.84 11.59
C LEU A 133 12.34 13.85 10.48
N TRP A 134 12.52 14.23 9.24
CA TRP A 134 12.11 13.46 8.08
C TRP A 134 13.31 12.89 7.33
N LYS A 135 13.14 11.77 6.67
CA LYS A 135 14.14 11.27 5.75
C LYS A 135 14.12 12.13 4.49
N ALA A 136 15.12 12.97 4.32
CA ALA A 136 15.28 13.74 3.09
C ALA A 136 15.57 12.83 1.90
N TYR A 137 14.96 13.09 0.77
CA TYR A 137 15.44 12.57 -0.51
C TYR A 137 16.73 13.32 -0.90
N PRO A 138 17.77 12.62 -1.36
CA PRO A 138 19.05 13.26 -1.70
C PRO A 138 18.92 14.40 -2.71
N ASP A 139 17.87 14.41 -3.52
CA ASP A 139 17.73 15.27 -4.68
C ASP A 139 16.67 16.36 -4.51
N ARG A 140 16.15 16.62 -3.29
CA ARG A 140 15.03 17.56 -3.13
C ARG A 140 15.16 18.47 -1.93
N ASP A 141 14.91 19.74 -2.23
CA ASP A 141 14.57 20.72 -1.21
C ASP A 141 13.14 20.44 -0.71
N GLY A 142 13.04 20.11 0.55
CA GLY A 142 11.74 19.88 1.19
C GLY A 142 11.49 18.41 1.55
N VAL A 143 11.00 18.26 2.74
CA VAL A 143 10.78 16.99 3.39
C VAL A 143 9.31 16.69 3.29
N ARG A 144 8.97 15.57 2.65
CA ARG A 144 7.59 15.09 2.58
C ARG A 144 7.50 13.73 3.25
N PRO A 145 6.39 13.43 3.93
CA PRO A 145 6.07 12.06 4.27
C PRO A 145 6.12 11.23 2.99
N TYR A 146 6.76 10.08 3.06
CA TYR A 146 6.69 9.15 1.96
C TYR A 146 5.27 8.66 1.79
N GLY A 147 4.90 8.34 0.57
CA GLY A 147 3.58 7.91 0.21
C GLY A 147 3.14 6.55 0.77
N ASN A 148 3.85 5.99 1.75
CA ASN A 148 3.41 4.77 2.42
C ASN A 148 2.23 5.10 3.33
N PHE A 149 1.16 4.34 3.16
CA PHE A 149 -0.08 4.54 3.89
C PHE A 149 -0.84 3.22 4.02
N VAL A 150 -1.84 3.24 4.87
CA VAL A 150 -2.88 2.21 4.93
C VAL A 150 -4.24 2.85 5.19
N ILE A 151 -5.28 2.22 4.69
CA ILE A 151 -6.67 2.55 5.03
C ILE A 151 -7.16 1.60 6.11
N ASP A 152 -7.49 2.14 7.27
CA ASP A 152 -8.26 1.39 8.26
C ASP A 152 -9.74 1.48 7.92
N ARG A 153 -10.25 0.45 7.26
CA ARG A 153 -11.65 0.37 6.82
C ARG A 153 -12.64 0.35 7.99
N LYS A 154 -12.22 -0.10 9.18
CA LYS A 154 -13.08 -0.18 10.36
C LYS A 154 -13.35 1.20 10.94
N SER A 155 -12.34 2.05 11.04
CA SER A 155 -12.44 3.41 11.56
C SER A 155 -12.62 4.47 10.49
N ALA A 156 -12.61 4.09 9.20
CA ALA A 156 -12.60 4.99 8.05
C ALA A 156 -11.50 6.05 8.17
N CYS A 157 -10.29 5.61 8.49
CA CYS A 157 -9.13 6.47 8.68
C CYS A 157 -8.01 6.14 7.70
N TYR A 158 -7.28 7.18 7.34
CA TYR A 158 -6.05 7.12 6.56
C TYR A 158 -4.86 7.24 7.51
N TYR A 159 -3.98 6.26 7.51
CA TYR A 159 -2.72 6.32 8.24
C TYR A 159 -1.58 6.48 7.24
N ALA A 160 -0.91 7.62 7.25
CA ALA A 160 0.36 7.81 6.54
C ALA A 160 1.51 7.56 7.51
N PHE A 161 2.61 6.99 7.02
CA PHE A 161 3.78 6.80 7.86
C PHE A 161 5.07 7.17 7.14
N VAL A 162 5.98 7.72 7.91
CA VAL A 162 7.24 8.28 7.46
C VAL A 162 8.39 7.63 8.17
N MET A 163 9.25 7.01 7.40
CA MET A 163 10.50 6.45 7.87
C MET A 163 11.54 7.56 7.98
N ARG A 164 11.89 7.96 9.19
CA ARG A 164 12.83 9.05 9.44
C ARG A 164 14.28 8.56 9.48
N ASN A 165 14.71 7.99 10.61
CA ASN A 165 16.01 7.36 10.80
C ASN A 165 15.98 6.44 12.04
N GLU A 166 17.08 5.73 12.30
CA GLU A 166 17.19 4.80 13.42
C GLU A 166 16.91 5.43 14.80
N ALA A 167 17.36 6.68 14.99
CA ALA A 167 17.18 7.35 16.29
C ALA A 167 15.76 7.88 16.49
N LEU A 168 15.09 8.31 15.43
CA LEU A 168 13.77 8.92 15.46
C LEU A 168 12.63 7.94 15.15
N GLY A 169 12.97 6.79 14.57
CA GLY A 169 12.00 5.78 14.20
C GLY A 169 11.12 6.16 12.99
N THR A 170 10.02 5.46 12.88
CA THR A 170 8.94 5.71 11.92
C THR A 170 7.79 6.39 12.63
N ARG A 171 7.30 7.51 12.07
CA ARG A 171 6.14 8.22 12.58
C ARG A 171 4.90 7.90 11.76
N TYR A 172 3.83 7.55 12.47
CA TYR A 172 2.50 7.38 11.93
C TYR A 172 1.67 8.64 12.18
N PHE A 173 0.92 9.03 11.16
CA PHE A 173 -0.08 10.10 11.23
C PHE A 173 -1.44 9.53 10.87
N LYS A 174 -2.43 9.83 11.68
CA LYS A 174 -3.82 9.47 11.44
C LYS A 174 -4.59 10.67 10.92
N PHE A 175 -5.29 10.48 9.81
CA PHE A 175 -6.19 11.46 9.21
C PHE A 175 -7.59 10.85 9.02
N LYS A 176 -8.58 11.70 8.85
CA LYS A 176 -9.84 11.28 8.21
C LYS A 176 -9.57 11.02 6.74
N ILE A 177 -10.24 10.04 6.17
CA ILE A 177 -10.20 9.84 4.72
C ILE A 177 -10.93 11.03 4.08
N PRO A 178 -10.28 11.78 3.17
CA PRO A 178 -10.95 12.85 2.43
C PRO A 178 -12.07 12.28 1.56
N THR A 179 -13.20 12.97 1.50
CA THR A 179 -14.29 12.60 0.59
C THR A 179 -13.97 13.06 -0.84
N LEU A 180 -14.60 12.46 -1.85
CA LEU A 180 -14.41 12.85 -3.26
C LEU A 180 -14.85 14.30 -3.56
N SER A 181 -15.66 14.90 -2.70
CA SER A 181 -16.09 16.29 -2.82
C SER A 181 -15.04 17.30 -2.36
N GLU A 182 -14.06 16.88 -1.57
CA GLU A 182 -13.01 17.75 -1.02
C GLU A 182 -11.87 18.00 -2.00
N GLY A 183 -11.12 19.07 -1.73
CA GLY A 183 -9.96 19.47 -2.51
C GLY A 183 -10.26 20.41 -3.67
N GLU A 184 -9.21 20.91 -4.29
CA GLU A 184 -9.24 21.82 -5.42
C GLU A 184 -8.92 21.10 -6.73
N LEU A 185 -9.43 21.62 -7.85
CA LEU A 185 -9.17 21.02 -9.16
C LEU A 185 -7.69 21.14 -9.53
N ASP A 186 -7.03 20.01 -9.62
CA ASP A 186 -5.72 19.89 -10.24
C ASP A 186 -5.87 19.83 -11.77
N LYS A 187 -5.44 20.89 -12.45
CA LYS A 187 -5.60 21.00 -13.90
C LYS A 187 -4.72 20.03 -14.68
N ALA A 188 -3.59 19.59 -14.12
CA ALA A 188 -2.68 18.66 -14.77
C ALA A 188 -3.28 17.26 -14.85
N TYR A 189 -4.02 16.87 -13.83
CA TYR A 189 -4.62 15.53 -13.74
C TYR A 189 -6.13 15.54 -13.98
N GLY A 190 -6.79 16.73 -13.96
CA GLY A 190 -8.22 16.88 -14.19
C GLY A 190 -9.10 16.31 -13.08
N VAL A 191 -8.55 16.13 -11.89
CA VAL A 191 -9.23 15.63 -10.70
C VAL A 191 -8.99 16.55 -9.51
N LYS A 192 -9.74 16.39 -8.43
CA LYS A 192 -9.47 17.15 -7.21
C LYS A 192 -8.22 16.64 -6.50
N ARG A 193 -7.43 17.57 -5.99
CA ARG A 193 -6.31 17.31 -5.08
C ARG A 193 -6.65 17.84 -3.70
N VAL A 194 -6.62 16.94 -2.71
CA VAL A 194 -6.69 17.30 -1.29
C VAL A 194 -5.26 17.41 -0.78
N VAL A 195 -4.96 18.50 -0.10
CA VAL A 195 -3.67 18.72 0.55
C VAL A 195 -3.88 18.63 2.06
N LEU A 196 -3.41 17.54 2.65
CA LEU A 196 -3.45 17.35 4.10
C LEU A 196 -2.31 18.16 4.76
N THR A 197 -2.64 18.85 5.83
CA THR A 197 -1.75 19.72 6.60
C THR A 197 -1.60 19.22 8.05
N PRO A 198 -0.73 19.79 8.88
CA PRO A 198 -0.66 19.45 10.29
C PRO A 198 -1.99 19.60 11.03
N ASP A 199 -2.84 20.55 10.62
CA ASP A 199 -4.15 20.79 11.24
C ASP A 199 -5.15 19.65 11.00
N ASP A 200 -4.91 18.80 10.00
CA ASP A 200 -5.75 17.66 9.67
C ASP A 200 -5.35 16.40 10.46
N ILE A 201 -4.24 16.44 11.22
CA ILE A 201 -3.76 15.29 11.98
C ILE A 201 -4.69 15.03 13.16
N CYS A 202 -5.37 13.89 13.13
CA CYS A 202 -6.23 13.44 14.23
C CYS A 202 -5.42 12.81 15.37
N ASP A 203 -4.30 12.17 15.05
CA ASP A 203 -3.43 11.47 15.98
C ASP A 203 -2.05 11.20 15.36
N SER A 204 -1.02 11.04 16.20
CA SER A 204 0.30 10.64 15.74
C SER A 204 1.07 9.87 16.83
N PHE A 205 1.95 8.96 16.40
CA PHE A 205 2.81 8.20 17.31
C PHE A 205 4.06 7.69 16.59
N ASP A 206 5.08 7.34 17.36
CA ASP A 206 6.35 6.84 16.87
C ASP A 206 6.50 5.35 17.15
N CYS A 207 7.09 4.65 16.19
CA CYS A 207 7.48 3.24 16.26
C CYS A 207 8.96 3.06 15.89
N PRO A 208 9.55 1.89 16.13
CA PRO A 208 10.89 1.58 15.62
C PRO A 208 11.01 1.85 14.13
N TYR A 209 12.21 2.15 13.68
CA TYR A 209 12.47 2.50 12.28
C TYR A 209 12.15 1.32 11.35
N HIS A 210 11.30 1.58 10.37
CA HIS A 210 10.99 0.63 9.30
C HIS A 210 11.99 0.81 8.16
N ARG A 211 12.50 -0.31 7.66
CA ARG A 211 13.46 -0.29 6.56
C ARG A 211 12.77 -0.77 5.29
N TYR A 212 12.54 0.14 4.37
CA TYR A 212 11.99 -0.19 3.05
C TYR A 212 10.66 -0.97 3.14
N VAL A 213 9.61 -0.26 3.50
CA VAL A 213 8.24 -0.83 3.49
C VAL A 213 7.85 -1.13 2.05
N GLN A 214 7.42 -2.36 1.80
CA GLN A 214 7.09 -2.88 0.48
C GLN A 214 5.59 -3.05 0.27
N GLY A 215 4.83 -3.27 1.34
CA GLY A 215 3.37 -3.34 1.35
C GLY A 215 2.84 -3.20 2.75
N ALA A 216 1.59 -2.78 2.91
CA ALA A 216 0.98 -2.65 4.22
C ALA A 216 -0.54 -2.68 4.18
N ILE A 217 -1.15 -3.19 5.26
CA ILE A 217 -2.61 -3.25 5.45
C ILE A 217 -3.00 -2.99 6.90
N ALA A 218 -4.13 -2.33 7.12
CA ALA A 218 -4.76 -2.23 8.43
C ALA A 218 -5.82 -3.31 8.60
N HIS A 219 -5.69 -4.13 9.65
CA HIS A 219 -6.64 -5.18 10.00
C HIS A 219 -6.74 -5.38 11.52
N GLY A 220 -7.95 -5.41 12.05
CA GLY A 220 -8.21 -5.76 13.46
C GLY A 220 -7.47 -4.87 14.49
N ASN A 221 -7.52 -3.54 14.34
CA ASN A 221 -6.79 -2.55 15.16
C ASN A 221 -5.26 -2.69 15.08
N ARG A 222 -4.73 -3.26 14.02
CA ARG A 222 -3.30 -3.38 13.75
C ARG A 222 -2.96 -2.94 12.34
N ILE A 223 -1.73 -2.46 12.17
CA ILE A 223 -1.12 -2.33 10.85
C ILE A 223 -0.12 -3.46 10.72
N TYR A 224 -0.19 -4.16 9.61
CA TYR A 224 0.76 -5.17 9.18
C TYR A 224 1.53 -4.59 8.00
N SER A 225 2.84 -4.63 8.03
CA SER A 225 3.68 -4.20 6.91
C SER A 225 4.73 -5.24 6.58
N THR A 226 5.02 -5.37 5.31
CA THR A 226 6.19 -6.08 4.79
C THR A 226 7.32 -5.09 4.58
N GLU A 227 8.55 -5.48 4.87
CA GLU A 227 9.70 -4.60 4.73
C GLU A 227 10.97 -5.37 4.35
N GLY A 228 11.96 -4.65 3.81
CA GLY A 228 13.28 -5.17 3.50
C GLY A 228 13.43 -5.73 2.09
N PHE A 229 14.55 -6.40 1.85
CA PHE A 229 14.92 -6.92 0.54
C PHE A 229 15.32 -8.40 0.60
N HIS A 230 15.31 -9.03 -0.57
CA HIS A 230 15.74 -10.43 -0.72
C HIS A 230 17.12 -10.67 -0.12
N ASN A 231 17.19 -11.59 0.86
CA ASN A 231 18.44 -12.05 1.48
C ASN A 231 19.41 -10.92 1.93
N ASP A 232 18.89 -9.72 2.16
CA ASP A 232 19.71 -8.60 2.66
C ASP A 232 19.87 -8.73 4.19
N LYS A 233 21.12 -8.65 4.68
CA LYS A 233 21.42 -8.78 6.11
C LYS A 233 21.24 -7.49 6.90
N ILE A 234 21.18 -6.35 6.21
CA ILE A 234 21.00 -5.02 6.80
C ILE A 234 19.52 -4.64 6.73
N ASN A 235 18.94 -4.74 5.52
CA ASN A 235 17.53 -4.49 5.26
C ASN A 235 16.80 -5.83 5.16
N ARG A 236 16.70 -6.51 6.29
CA ARG A 236 16.21 -7.88 6.36
C ARG A 236 14.74 -7.95 5.95
N PRO A 237 14.33 -8.94 5.13
CA PRO A 237 12.93 -9.17 4.86
C PRO A 237 12.19 -9.50 6.15
N ALA A 238 11.12 -8.77 6.42
CA ALA A 238 10.39 -8.91 7.67
C ALA A 238 8.90 -8.58 7.52
N ILE A 239 8.12 -9.04 8.51
CA ILE A 239 6.76 -8.58 8.73
C ILE A 239 6.73 -7.85 10.07
N ARG A 240 6.22 -6.63 10.07
CA ARG A 240 6.05 -5.82 11.27
C ARG A 240 4.57 -5.65 11.58
N ILE A 241 4.23 -5.73 12.85
CA ILE A 241 2.86 -5.58 13.34
C ILE A 241 2.84 -4.43 14.34
N ILE A 242 2.03 -3.41 14.07
CA ILE A 242 1.83 -2.25 14.91
C ILE A 242 0.45 -2.34 15.56
N ASP A 243 0.39 -2.23 16.87
CA ASP A 243 -0.85 -2.16 17.65
C ASP A 243 -1.33 -0.70 17.70
N LEU A 244 -2.45 -0.40 17.06
CA LEU A 244 -3.00 0.95 16.97
C LEU A 244 -3.58 1.46 18.30
N ASP A 245 -4.10 0.57 19.13
CA ASP A 245 -4.63 0.96 20.45
C ASP A 245 -3.50 1.32 21.41
N LYS A 246 -2.41 0.55 21.38
CA LYS A 246 -1.23 0.79 22.21
C LYS A 246 -0.24 1.77 21.60
N ARG A 247 -0.40 2.12 20.31
CA ARG A 247 0.47 3.03 19.55
C ARG A 247 1.94 2.59 19.58
N LYS A 248 2.19 1.32 19.36
CA LYS A 248 3.54 0.74 19.42
C LYS A 248 3.65 -0.51 18.55
N GLU A 249 4.89 -0.90 18.29
CA GLU A 249 5.18 -2.21 17.75
C GLU A 249 4.69 -3.31 18.69
N ASP A 250 3.91 -4.24 18.15
CA ASP A 250 3.47 -5.46 18.83
C ASP A 250 4.42 -6.62 18.50
N ARG A 251 4.85 -6.74 17.24
CA ARG A 251 5.75 -7.79 16.77
C ARG A 251 6.63 -7.33 15.62
N TYR A 252 7.85 -7.85 15.61
CA TYR A 252 8.74 -7.88 14.46
C TYR A 252 9.10 -9.32 14.14
N ILE A 253 8.88 -9.75 12.90
CA ILE A 253 9.08 -11.13 12.46
C ILE A 253 10.11 -11.10 11.34
N ASP A 254 11.32 -11.52 11.67
CA ASP A 254 12.41 -11.65 10.73
C ASP A 254 12.21 -12.89 9.86
N LEU A 255 12.00 -12.68 8.58
CA LEU A 255 11.72 -13.76 7.63
C LEU A 255 12.96 -14.60 7.34
N LEU A 256 14.18 -14.03 7.44
CA LEU A 256 15.42 -14.80 7.27
C LEU A 256 15.59 -15.84 8.38
N GLU A 257 15.23 -15.51 9.63
CA GLU A 257 15.36 -16.44 10.75
C GLU A 257 14.46 -17.66 10.63
N ILE A 258 13.40 -17.55 9.87
CA ILE A 258 12.46 -18.64 9.62
C ILE A 258 12.61 -19.26 8.22
N GLY A 259 13.68 -18.88 7.51
CA GLY A 259 14.07 -19.52 6.24
C GLY A 259 13.44 -18.96 4.98
N TYR A 260 12.77 -17.79 5.06
CA TYR A 260 12.22 -17.12 3.88
C TYR A 260 13.19 -16.04 3.39
N LEU A 261 13.72 -16.24 2.18
CA LEU A 261 14.79 -15.40 1.61
C LEU A 261 14.31 -14.41 0.55
N CYS A 262 13.02 -14.38 0.28
CA CYS A 262 12.42 -13.56 -0.76
C CYS A 262 12.19 -12.12 -0.30
N GLU A 263 12.11 -11.21 -1.26
CA GLU A 263 11.67 -9.83 -1.04
C GLU A 263 10.16 -9.82 -0.82
N PRO A 264 9.69 -9.37 0.36
CA PRO A 264 8.28 -9.35 0.67
C PRO A 264 7.62 -8.12 0.07
N GLU A 265 6.51 -8.28 -0.66
CA GLU A 265 5.89 -7.18 -1.39
C GLU A 265 4.47 -6.88 -0.96
N MET A 266 3.71 -7.88 -0.59
CA MET A 266 2.29 -7.76 -0.31
C MET A 266 1.92 -8.43 1.00
N ILE A 267 1.01 -7.80 1.73
CA ILE A 267 0.30 -8.42 2.85
C ILE A 267 -1.14 -7.93 2.90
N ASP A 268 -2.11 -8.84 2.98
CA ASP A 268 -3.52 -8.50 3.14
C ASP A 268 -4.28 -9.60 3.87
N PHE A 269 -5.50 -9.30 4.30
CA PHE A 269 -6.39 -10.23 5.00
C PHE A 269 -7.68 -10.44 4.23
N HIS A 270 -8.05 -11.70 4.07
CA HIS A 270 -9.32 -12.07 3.48
C HIS A 270 -9.92 -13.29 4.21
N ASN A 271 -11.19 -13.22 4.59
CA ASN A 271 -11.92 -14.29 5.31
C ASN A 271 -11.14 -14.83 6.53
N GLY A 272 -10.46 -13.95 7.29
CA GLY A 272 -9.69 -14.32 8.48
C GLY A 272 -8.32 -14.94 8.20
N THR A 273 -7.96 -15.14 6.94
CA THR A 273 -6.63 -15.62 6.51
C THR A 273 -5.75 -14.42 6.16
N CYS A 274 -4.52 -14.41 6.66
CA CYS A 274 -3.50 -13.49 6.21
C CYS A 274 -2.82 -14.05 4.96
N TYR A 275 -2.81 -13.26 3.91
CA TYR A 275 -2.11 -13.53 2.65
C TYR A 275 -0.85 -12.69 2.56
N TYR A 276 0.18 -13.26 2.01
CA TYR A 276 1.48 -12.63 1.81
C TYR A 276 2.02 -13.04 0.45
N SER A 277 2.64 -12.13 -0.26
CA SER A 277 3.29 -12.45 -1.53
C SER A 277 4.67 -11.82 -1.63
N ASP A 278 5.60 -12.53 -2.28
CA ASP A 278 6.94 -12.03 -2.59
C ASP A 278 7.01 -11.41 -4.00
N ALA A 279 8.14 -10.75 -4.29
CA ALA A 279 8.42 -10.15 -5.59
C ALA A 279 8.39 -11.16 -6.75
N GLY A 280 8.68 -12.42 -6.47
CA GLY A 280 8.67 -13.52 -7.44
C GLY A 280 7.28 -14.09 -7.75
N GLY A 281 6.24 -13.60 -7.05
CA GLY A 281 4.86 -14.05 -7.24
C GLY A 281 4.48 -15.32 -6.50
N ASN A 282 5.26 -15.75 -5.51
CA ASN A 282 4.78 -16.81 -4.63
C ASN A 282 3.76 -16.23 -3.66
N LEU A 283 2.59 -16.83 -3.60
CA LEU A 283 1.51 -16.45 -2.68
C LEU A 283 1.45 -17.42 -1.52
N TYR A 284 1.43 -16.89 -0.31
CA TYR A 284 1.45 -17.64 0.94
C TYR A 284 0.25 -17.30 1.82
N SER A 285 -0.18 -18.26 2.64
CA SER A 285 -1.00 -18.01 3.82
C SER A 285 -0.13 -17.96 5.06
N ILE A 286 -0.50 -17.10 6.02
CA ILE A 286 0.20 -16.94 7.29
C ILE A 286 -0.77 -17.19 8.46
N GLU A 287 -0.33 -18.03 9.40
CA GLU A 287 -0.93 -18.19 10.72
C GLU A 287 0.07 -17.58 11.75
N PHE A 288 -0.32 -16.47 12.40
CA PHE A 288 0.51 -15.75 13.37
C PHE A 288 0.62 -16.42 14.73
#